data_04d6c745dd3929917e03f36bed1b7f79
#
_entry.id   04d6c745dd3929917e03f36bed1b7f79
#
_cell.length_a   1.000
_cell.length_b   1.000
_cell.length_c   1.000
_cell.angle_alpha   90.00
_cell.angle_beta   90.00
_cell.angle_gamma   90.00
#
_symmetry.space_group_name_H-M   'P 1'
#
loop_
_entity.id
_entity.type
_entity.pdbx_description
1 polymer ?
#
loop_
_entity_poly.entity_id
_entity_poly.type
_entity_poly.pdbx_seq_one_letter_code
_entity_poly.pdbx_strand_id
1 'polypeptide(L)'
;MHRTLAHLCLLALLALALPARAQALDSALGELVQMIPAGRFTEPALEVTLFRPPGDGPFPLVLINHGRAPGLAKLQPRFRPLLAAREFVRRGYAVVVPMRQGFSQSGGHEISGGCNVYSNGLQQAKSVRRTLDWLATQPWADVSRNVVLGQSHGGLTTLAYGTDPQPGTRLLVNFAGGLRQENCTSWQAGLVDAIGQYGQAARLPSLWFYGDNDSYFPPAVWRDAHQRFVQAGGQAELVAFGNFGSDAHLLFGSRAGLPIWLPRVLAAMEAAGLPVQVQVPVPVPVPVQGQGQGQGQGQGQGQGQGQLSLAGADASARTSPSGFAALADISRLPVKTDRARDGYRSWLAADTPRAFAVHSATGAWGSAWGGEQPLARALANCARNAGSPCRLYAVDDSVVWAAE
;
A
#
# COMPACT_ATOMS: atom_id res chain seq x y z
N MET A 1 44.47 30.05 -26.69
CA MET A 1 43.01 30.21 -26.49
C MET A 1 42.28 28.86 -26.33
N HIS A 2 42.83 27.86 -25.61
CA HIS A 2 42.20 26.51 -25.48
C HIS A 2 42.02 26.01 -24.03
N ARG A 3 42.09 26.89 -23.02
CA ARG A 3 41.96 26.51 -21.60
C ARG A 3 40.73 27.05 -20.89
N THR A 4 39.87 27.83 -21.54
CA THR A 4 38.68 28.47 -20.93
C THR A 4 37.35 27.76 -21.23
N LEU A 5 37.30 26.81 -22.18
CA LEU A 5 36.04 26.07 -22.49
C LEU A 5 35.80 24.83 -21.61
N ALA A 6 36.84 24.31 -20.93
CA ALA A 6 36.70 23.08 -20.13
C ALA A 6 36.04 23.30 -18.76
N HIS A 7 35.97 24.53 -18.26
CA HIS A 7 35.39 24.83 -16.93
C HIS A 7 33.90 25.17 -16.93
N LEU A 8 33.33 25.47 -18.10
CA LEU A 8 31.88 25.75 -18.21
C LEU A 8 30.98 24.49 -18.33
N CYS A 9 31.55 23.37 -18.76
CA CYS A 9 30.79 22.12 -18.84
C CYS A 9 30.65 21.36 -17.51
N LEU A 10 31.50 21.66 -16.51
CA LEU A 10 31.43 20.96 -15.20
C LEU A 10 30.42 21.56 -14.23
N LEU A 11 29.94 22.77 -14.45
CA LEU A 11 28.95 23.45 -13.61
C LEU A 11 27.48 23.17 -14.00
N ALA A 12 27.25 22.60 -15.17
CA ALA A 12 25.91 22.33 -15.68
C ALA A 12 25.34 20.96 -15.22
N LEU A 13 26.14 20.09 -14.59
CA LEU A 13 25.73 18.73 -14.16
C LEU A 13 25.33 18.61 -12.69
N LEU A 14 25.37 19.70 -11.91
CA LEU A 14 25.04 19.66 -10.47
C LEU A 14 23.61 20.10 -10.12
N ALA A 15 22.72 20.29 -11.06
CA ALA A 15 21.42 20.93 -10.83
C ALA A 15 20.17 20.08 -11.11
N LEU A 16 20.19 18.75 -10.95
CA LEU A 16 18.96 17.93 -11.12
C LEU A 16 18.84 16.77 -10.13
N ALA A 17 19.33 16.92 -8.92
CA ALA A 17 18.84 16.10 -7.80
C ALA A 17 17.63 16.81 -7.19
N LEU A 18 16.46 16.67 -7.82
CA LEU A 18 15.20 16.99 -7.15
C LEU A 18 15.11 16.07 -5.93
N PRO A 19 15.01 16.61 -4.69
CA PRO A 19 14.81 15.76 -3.53
C PRO A 19 13.51 14.98 -3.75
N ALA A 20 13.60 13.66 -3.67
CA ALA A 20 12.41 12.83 -3.57
C ALA A 20 11.57 13.40 -2.40
N ARG A 21 10.42 14.01 -2.70
CA ARG A 21 9.55 14.56 -1.66
C ARG A 21 9.19 13.40 -0.73
N ALA A 22 9.67 13.46 0.51
CA ALA A 22 9.27 12.53 1.54
C ALA A 22 7.75 12.55 1.65
N GLN A 23 7.13 11.36 1.65
CA GLN A 23 5.68 11.23 1.84
C GLN A 23 5.30 11.89 3.17
N ALA A 24 4.32 12.80 3.15
CA ALA A 24 3.83 13.43 4.38
C ALA A 24 3.25 12.36 5.32
N LEU A 25 3.60 12.44 6.60
CA LEU A 25 3.13 11.52 7.63
C LEU A 25 1.69 11.86 8.01
N ASP A 26 0.88 10.85 8.31
CA ASP A 26 -0.49 11.02 8.82
C ASP A 26 -0.45 11.25 10.34
N SER A 27 -0.43 12.51 10.73
CA SER A 27 -0.40 12.90 12.16
C SER A 27 -1.65 12.45 12.93
N ALA A 28 -2.80 12.32 12.26
CA ALA A 28 -4.04 11.84 12.88
C ALA A 28 -3.96 10.36 13.28
N LEU A 29 -3.07 9.61 12.64
CA LEU A 29 -2.78 8.23 12.99
C LEU A 29 -1.50 8.06 13.82
N GLY A 30 -0.87 9.14 14.25
CA GLY A 30 0.41 9.09 14.94
C GLY A 30 1.50 8.40 14.12
N GLU A 31 1.51 8.64 12.77
CA GLU A 31 2.45 7.98 11.88
C GLU A 31 3.88 8.46 12.11
N LEU A 32 4.78 7.51 12.25
CA LEU A 32 6.22 7.70 12.41
C LEU A 32 6.98 6.74 11.50
N VAL A 33 8.17 7.14 11.07
CA VAL A 33 9.11 6.25 10.35
C VAL A 33 10.38 6.14 11.17
N GLN A 34 10.81 4.92 11.41
CA GLN A 34 12.02 4.61 12.15
C GLN A 34 12.85 3.56 11.42
N MET A 35 14.11 3.46 11.81
CA MET A 35 14.98 2.38 11.37
C MET A 35 15.23 1.43 12.53
N ILE A 36 14.88 0.17 12.35
CA ILE A 36 15.38 -0.90 13.22
C ILE A 36 16.87 -1.05 12.91
N PRO A 37 17.76 -0.89 13.90
CA PRO A 37 19.20 -0.94 13.66
C PRO A 37 19.64 -2.25 13.01
N ALA A 38 20.73 -2.24 12.25
CA ALA A 38 21.36 -3.46 11.77
C ALA A 38 21.67 -4.38 12.94
N GLY A 39 21.36 -5.66 12.78
CA GLY A 39 21.68 -6.69 13.75
C GLY A 39 23.13 -7.18 13.60
N ARG A 40 23.42 -8.34 14.20
CA ARG A 40 24.74 -8.94 14.09
C ARG A 40 24.98 -9.47 12.67
N PHE A 41 26.23 -9.35 12.20
CA PHE A 41 26.74 -9.89 10.94
C PHE A 41 26.01 -9.37 9.69
N THR A 42 25.11 -10.16 9.11
CA THR A 42 24.45 -9.91 7.81
C THR A 42 23.03 -9.37 7.92
N GLU A 43 22.58 -9.05 9.13
CA GLU A 43 21.21 -8.53 9.32
C GLU A 43 21.16 -7.03 9.04
N PRO A 44 20.59 -6.60 7.91
CA PRO A 44 20.57 -5.19 7.53
C PRO A 44 19.58 -4.39 8.37
N ALA A 45 19.74 -3.06 8.44
CA ALA A 45 18.73 -2.19 9.03
C ALA A 45 17.39 -2.31 8.29
N LEU A 46 16.28 -2.25 9.01
CA LEU A 46 14.93 -2.32 8.43
C LEU A 46 14.20 -1.00 8.65
N GLU A 47 13.63 -0.45 7.58
CA GLU A 47 12.69 0.66 7.67
C GLU A 47 11.38 0.16 8.25
N VAL A 48 10.83 0.85 9.25
CA VAL A 48 9.54 0.53 9.84
C VAL A 48 8.65 1.76 9.90
N THR A 49 7.42 1.61 9.45
CA THR A 49 6.35 2.60 9.66
C THR A 49 5.54 2.17 10.87
N LEU A 50 5.32 3.10 11.78
CA LEU A 50 4.52 2.94 12.98
C LEU A 50 3.30 3.85 12.89
N PHE A 51 2.15 3.33 13.30
CA PHE A 51 0.95 4.14 13.57
C PHE A 51 0.56 3.87 15.01
N ARG A 52 0.59 4.92 15.84
CA ARG A 52 0.42 4.76 17.29
C ARG A 52 -0.82 5.51 17.79
N PRO A 53 -1.60 4.88 18.67
CA PRO A 53 -2.60 5.64 19.45
C PRO A 53 -1.94 6.76 20.25
N PRO A 54 -2.68 7.82 20.63
CA PRO A 54 -2.18 8.80 21.58
C PRO A 54 -1.95 8.16 22.96
N GLY A 55 -0.96 8.68 23.70
CA GLY A 55 -0.57 8.20 25.03
C GLY A 55 0.74 7.40 25.02
N ASP A 56 1.12 6.91 26.20
CA ASP A 56 2.43 6.28 26.42
C ASP A 56 2.42 4.77 26.21
N GLY A 57 1.26 4.13 26.19
CA GLY A 57 1.12 2.67 26.09
C GLY A 57 1.28 1.97 27.46
N PRO A 58 1.70 0.69 27.51
CA PRO A 58 2.05 -0.14 26.36
C PRO A 58 0.84 -0.59 25.53
N PHE A 59 0.95 -0.49 24.21
CA PHE A 59 -0.12 -0.84 23.27
C PHE A 59 0.03 -2.26 22.76
N PRO A 60 -1.05 -3.05 22.65
CA PRO A 60 -1.04 -4.29 21.87
C PRO A 60 -0.71 -3.99 20.41
N LEU A 61 -0.18 -4.98 19.68
CA LEU A 61 0.43 -4.75 18.39
C LEU A 61 -0.33 -5.44 17.25
N VAL A 62 -0.38 -4.76 16.10
CA VAL A 62 -0.71 -5.37 14.81
C VAL A 62 0.47 -5.17 13.87
N LEU A 63 1.18 -6.25 13.54
CA LEU A 63 2.26 -6.22 12.57
C LEU A 63 1.73 -6.59 11.18
N ILE A 64 2.00 -5.74 10.19
CA ILE A 64 1.50 -5.91 8.82
C ILE A 64 2.65 -6.13 7.84
N ASN A 65 2.71 -7.33 7.26
CA ASN A 65 3.67 -7.70 6.23
C ASN A 65 3.16 -7.28 4.85
N HIS A 66 3.95 -6.45 4.15
CA HIS A 66 3.60 -5.93 2.83
C HIS A 66 3.72 -6.98 1.72
N GLY A 67 2.95 -6.81 0.63
CA GLY A 67 3.08 -7.56 -0.61
C GLY A 67 4.35 -7.21 -1.39
N ARG A 68 4.39 -7.63 -2.65
CA ARG A 68 5.45 -7.28 -3.60
C ARG A 68 4.80 -6.79 -4.89
N ALA A 69 5.07 -5.55 -5.25
CA ALA A 69 4.68 -5.02 -6.55
C ALA A 69 5.74 -5.38 -7.63
N PRO A 70 5.38 -5.40 -8.93
CA PRO A 70 6.35 -5.54 -10.01
C PRO A 70 7.45 -4.49 -9.96
N GLY A 71 8.63 -4.83 -10.50
CA GLY A 71 9.78 -3.94 -10.56
C GLY A 71 10.79 -4.15 -9.44
N LEU A 72 11.75 -3.22 -9.30
CA LEU A 72 12.82 -3.33 -8.33
C LEU A 72 12.31 -3.08 -6.90
N ALA A 73 12.53 -4.01 -6.00
CA ALA A 73 12.10 -3.93 -4.60
C ALA A 73 12.60 -2.63 -3.92
N LYS A 74 13.83 -2.26 -4.17
CA LYS A 74 14.47 -1.05 -3.61
C LYS A 74 13.75 0.25 -4.00
N LEU A 75 13.09 0.28 -5.14
CA LEU A 75 12.36 1.45 -5.63
C LEU A 75 10.88 1.46 -5.22
N GLN A 76 10.40 0.41 -4.56
CA GLN A 76 9.03 0.40 -4.05
C GLN A 76 8.90 1.35 -2.85
N PRO A 77 7.87 2.20 -2.84
CA PRO A 77 7.64 3.10 -1.71
C PRO A 77 7.30 2.31 -0.45
N ARG A 78 7.41 2.97 0.71
CA ARG A 78 6.89 2.42 1.97
C ARG A 78 5.45 1.96 1.80
N PHE A 79 5.16 0.76 2.30
CA PHE A 79 3.79 0.28 2.37
C PHE A 79 3.05 0.98 3.51
N ARG A 80 1.93 1.63 3.20
CA ARG A 80 1.12 2.40 4.15
C ARG A 80 -0.33 1.92 4.10
N PRO A 81 -0.71 0.90 4.86
CA PRO A 81 -2.08 0.37 4.89
C PRO A 81 -3.00 1.26 5.73
N LEU A 82 -3.25 2.51 5.30
CA LEU A 82 -3.92 3.54 6.10
C LEU A 82 -5.34 3.16 6.53
N LEU A 83 -6.08 2.41 5.70
CA LEU A 83 -7.42 1.93 6.06
C LEU A 83 -7.35 0.96 7.24
N ALA A 84 -6.48 -0.03 7.17
CA ALA A 84 -6.28 -1.00 8.23
C ALA A 84 -5.66 -0.34 9.48
N ALA A 85 -4.66 0.54 9.29
CA ALA A 85 -4.04 1.27 10.39
C ALA A 85 -5.07 2.06 11.19
N ARG A 86 -5.98 2.79 10.51
CA ARG A 86 -7.06 3.53 11.18
C ARG A 86 -7.95 2.63 12.02
N GLU A 87 -8.35 1.47 11.50
CA GLU A 87 -9.23 0.55 12.19
C GLU A 87 -8.58 -0.07 13.43
N PHE A 88 -7.28 -0.34 13.39
CA PHE A 88 -6.57 -0.89 14.55
C PHE A 88 -6.16 0.19 15.56
N VAL A 89 -5.68 1.36 15.11
CA VAL A 89 -5.32 2.48 16.01
C VAL A 89 -6.52 2.94 16.83
N ARG A 90 -7.72 3.07 16.22
CA ARG A 90 -8.94 3.42 16.97
C ARG A 90 -9.33 2.38 18.04
N ARG A 91 -8.82 1.15 17.96
CA ARG A 91 -9.01 0.08 18.94
C ARG A 91 -7.85 -0.06 19.92
N GLY A 92 -6.96 0.93 19.92
CA GLY A 92 -5.84 1.00 20.86
C GLY A 92 -4.60 0.19 20.47
N TYR A 93 -4.51 -0.31 19.23
CA TYR A 93 -3.33 -1.03 18.74
C TYR A 93 -2.29 -0.08 18.15
N ALA A 94 -1.04 -0.31 18.47
CA ALA A 94 0.04 0.20 17.63
C ALA A 94 0.19 -0.70 16.40
N VAL A 95 0.12 -0.08 15.20
CA VAL A 95 0.29 -0.78 13.93
C VAL A 95 1.72 -0.63 13.47
N VAL A 96 2.37 -1.74 13.13
CA VAL A 96 3.78 -1.82 12.79
C VAL A 96 3.94 -2.42 11.40
N VAL A 97 4.57 -1.69 10.51
CA VAL A 97 4.71 -2.08 9.09
C VAL A 97 6.21 -2.08 8.73
N PRO A 98 6.92 -3.19 8.95
CA PRO A 98 8.31 -3.30 8.51
C PRO A 98 8.37 -3.43 6.99
N MET A 99 9.27 -2.67 6.36
CA MET A 99 9.71 -2.95 5.00
C MET A 99 10.75 -4.06 5.07
N ARG A 100 10.47 -5.18 4.39
CA ARG A 100 11.40 -6.32 4.41
C ARG A 100 12.74 -5.97 3.80
N GLN A 101 13.76 -6.75 4.11
CA GLN A 101 15.11 -6.59 3.58
C GLN A 101 15.10 -6.35 2.06
N GLY A 102 15.82 -5.32 1.60
CA GLY A 102 15.95 -4.95 0.20
C GLY A 102 14.82 -4.08 -0.36
N PHE A 103 13.76 -3.80 0.43
CA PHE A 103 12.66 -2.93 0.02
C PHE A 103 12.82 -1.51 0.58
N SER A 104 12.39 -0.51 -0.19
CA SER A 104 12.38 0.90 0.21
C SER A 104 13.73 1.35 0.79
N GLN A 105 13.78 1.85 2.02
CA GLN A 105 15.00 2.24 2.70
C GLN A 105 15.64 1.11 3.55
N SER A 106 15.01 -0.05 3.65
CA SER A 106 15.62 -1.21 4.29
C SER A 106 16.91 -1.60 3.60
N GLY A 107 17.92 -1.95 4.38
CA GLY A 107 19.22 -2.39 3.87
C GLY A 107 19.17 -3.79 3.24
N GLY A 108 20.33 -4.23 2.77
CA GLY A 108 20.51 -5.54 2.12
C GLY A 108 19.89 -5.62 0.72
N HIS A 109 19.78 -6.83 0.21
CA HIS A 109 19.16 -7.13 -1.08
C HIS A 109 17.83 -7.84 -0.87
N GLU A 110 16.93 -7.73 -1.85
CA GLU A 110 15.70 -8.52 -1.86
C GLU A 110 16.02 -10.02 -1.76
N ILE A 111 15.35 -10.71 -0.86
CA ILE A 111 15.51 -12.16 -0.73
C ILE A 111 14.75 -12.82 -1.90
N SER A 112 15.51 -13.31 -2.87
CA SER A 112 14.99 -14.13 -3.94
C SER A 112 15.28 -15.59 -3.59
N GLY A 113 14.26 -16.41 -3.39
CA GLY A 113 14.45 -17.84 -3.07
C GLY A 113 14.49 -18.73 -4.31
N GLY A 114 14.63 -18.16 -5.52
CA GLY A 114 14.42 -18.93 -6.74
C GLY A 114 13.06 -19.63 -6.71
N CYS A 115 12.99 -20.90 -7.10
CA CYS A 115 11.74 -21.68 -7.07
C CYS A 115 11.44 -22.31 -5.69
N ASN A 116 12.27 -22.11 -4.68
CA ASN A 116 12.06 -22.65 -3.34
C ASN A 116 11.19 -21.68 -2.51
N VAL A 117 9.89 -21.78 -2.67
CA VAL A 117 8.89 -20.93 -1.98
C VAL A 117 8.96 -21.13 -0.46
N TYR A 118 9.17 -22.37 0.01
CA TYR A 118 9.29 -22.67 1.43
C TYR A 118 10.45 -21.91 2.09
N SER A 119 11.64 -22.05 1.54
CA SER A 119 12.82 -21.34 2.04
C SER A 119 12.68 -19.82 1.94
N ASN A 120 12.08 -19.32 0.85
CA ASN A 120 11.82 -17.89 0.70
C ASN A 120 10.99 -17.34 1.86
N GLY A 121 9.83 -17.95 2.15
CA GLY A 121 8.97 -17.49 3.23
C GLY A 121 9.66 -17.54 4.60
N LEU A 122 10.41 -18.60 4.93
CA LEU A 122 11.17 -18.69 6.18
C LEU A 122 12.23 -17.60 6.32
N GLN A 123 12.90 -17.23 5.22
CA GLN A 123 13.88 -16.15 5.25
C GLN A 123 13.20 -14.78 5.42
N GLN A 124 12.04 -14.56 4.77
CA GLN A 124 11.24 -13.35 4.97
C GLN A 124 10.73 -13.23 6.41
N ALA A 125 10.35 -14.35 7.04
CA ALA A 125 9.86 -14.41 8.42
C ALA A 125 10.90 -13.92 9.45
N LYS A 126 12.20 -13.97 9.14
CA LYS A 126 13.26 -13.40 9.98
C LYS A 126 13.07 -11.91 10.22
N SER A 127 12.58 -11.17 9.22
CA SER A 127 12.27 -9.75 9.38
C SER A 127 11.14 -9.50 10.36
N VAL A 128 10.14 -10.39 10.43
CA VAL A 128 9.03 -10.33 11.40
C VAL A 128 9.56 -10.51 12.82
N ARG A 129 10.33 -11.57 13.05
CA ARG A 129 10.92 -11.83 14.37
C ARG A 129 11.76 -10.68 14.85
N ARG A 130 12.66 -10.22 14.00
CA ARG A 130 13.55 -9.13 14.32
C ARG A 130 12.80 -7.83 14.63
N THR A 131 11.68 -7.58 13.95
CA THR A 131 10.81 -6.45 14.26
C THR A 131 10.19 -6.61 15.64
N LEU A 132 9.70 -7.80 16.00
CA LEU A 132 9.13 -8.07 17.32
C LEU A 132 10.20 -8.03 18.43
N ASP A 133 11.42 -8.51 18.17
CA ASP A 133 12.55 -8.42 19.12
C ASP A 133 12.90 -6.95 19.39
N TRP A 134 12.94 -6.10 18.37
CA TRP A 134 13.14 -4.67 18.53
C TRP A 134 11.97 -4.01 19.27
N LEU A 135 10.73 -4.39 18.98
CA LEU A 135 9.56 -3.87 19.69
C LEU A 135 9.58 -4.23 21.17
N ALA A 136 10.12 -5.39 21.56
CA ALA A 136 10.28 -5.78 22.94
C ALA A 136 11.22 -4.84 23.73
N THR A 137 12.05 -4.05 23.07
CA THR A 137 12.88 -3.01 23.68
C THR A 137 12.19 -1.64 23.80
N GLN A 138 10.97 -1.52 23.25
CA GLN A 138 10.24 -0.24 23.22
C GLN A 138 9.24 -0.17 24.39
N PRO A 139 9.31 0.84 25.25
CA PRO A 139 8.45 0.92 26.44
C PRO A 139 6.96 1.04 26.11
N TRP A 140 6.62 1.52 24.92
CA TRP A 140 5.25 1.71 24.45
C TRP A 140 4.63 0.46 23.82
N ALA A 141 5.40 -0.64 23.60
CA ALA A 141 4.95 -1.82 22.87
C ALA A 141 4.67 -2.99 23.81
N ASP A 142 3.46 -3.56 23.72
CA ASP A 142 3.13 -4.80 24.40
C ASP A 142 3.26 -5.99 23.45
N VAL A 143 4.45 -6.55 23.38
CA VAL A 143 4.73 -7.73 22.52
C VAL A 143 4.05 -9.01 23.01
N SER A 144 3.49 -9.03 24.22
CA SER A 144 2.77 -10.20 24.75
C SER A 144 1.37 -10.36 24.13
N ARG A 145 0.88 -9.32 23.44
CA ARG A 145 -0.44 -9.28 22.78
C ARG A 145 -0.29 -8.74 21.37
N ASN A 146 0.00 -9.64 20.43
CA ASN A 146 0.17 -9.22 19.04
C ASN A 146 -0.56 -10.12 18.04
N VAL A 147 -0.92 -9.51 16.91
CA VAL A 147 -1.44 -10.13 15.68
C VAL A 147 -0.42 -9.87 14.57
N VAL A 148 -0.12 -10.90 13.80
CA VAL A 148 0.69 -10.77 12.60
C VAL A 148 -0.19 -11.04 11.38
N LEU A 149 -0.29 -10.06 10.50
CA LEU A 149 -1.05 -10.19 9.26
C LEU A 149 -0.21 -9.80 8.05
N GLY A 150 -0.61 -10.27 6.88
CA GLY A 150 0.08 -9.93 5.65
C GLY A 150 -0.75 -10.15 4.41
N GLN A 151 -0.38 -9.46 3.35
CA GLN A 151 -1.04 -9.53 2.06
C GLN A 151 -0.06 -10.02 0.98
N SER A 152 -0.52 -10.93 0.09
CA SER A 152 0.28 -11.43 -1.03
C SER A 152 1.58 -12.10 -0.53
N HIS A 153 2.75 -11.69 -1.01
CA HIS A 153 4.03 -12.19 -0.47
C HIS A 153 4.17 -11.97 1.05
N GLY A 154 3.54 -10.91 1.60
CA GLY A 154 3.45 -10.70 3.04
C GLY A 154 2.56 -11.72 3.75
N GLY A 155 1.51 -12.22 3.10
CA GLY A 155 0.69 -13.32 3.59
C GLY A 155 1.47 -14.62 3.70
N LEU A 156 2.25 -14.98 2.67
CA LEU A 156 3.18 -16.10 2.72
C LEU A 156 4.19 -15.95 3.87
N THR A 157 4.76 -14.73 4.02
CA THR A 157 5.69 -14.40 5.12
C THR A 157 5.03 -14.64 6.49
N THR A 158 3.76 -14.26 6.64
CA THR A 158 2.98 -14.45 7.87
C THR A 158 2.77 -15.93 8.20
N LEU A 159 2.44 -16.76 7.20
CA LEU A 159 2.30 -18.20 7.39
C LEU A 159 3.63 -18.87 7.74
N ALA A 160 4.70 -18.48 7.05
CA ALA A 160 6.05 -18.97 7.36
C ALA A 160 6.51 -18.56 8.77
N TYR A 161 6.19 -17.33 9.21
CA TYR A 161 6.44 -16.89 10.59
C TYR A 161 5.70 -17.75 11.62
N GLY A 162 4.51 -18.24 11.29
CA GLY A 162 3.70 -19.13 12.15
C GLY A 162 4.34 -20.47 12.45
N THR A 163 5.41 -20.87 11.77
CA THR A 163 6.14 -22.12 12.04
C THR A 163 6.98 -22.05 13.32
N ASP A 164 7.35 -20.84 13.75
CA ASP A 164 8.13 -20.58 14.95
C ASP A 164 7.85 -19.15 15.45
N PRO A 165 6.61 -18.89 15.95
CA PRO A 165 6.18 -17.56 16.32
C PRO A 165 6.72 -17.13 17.69
N GLN A 166 6.81 -15.81 17.93
CA GLN A 166 7.06 -15.25 19.25
C GLN A 166 5.90 -15.59 20.21
N PRO A 167 6.15 -15.84 21.50
CA PRO A 167 5.14 -16.30 22.46
C PRO A 167 3.91 -15.39 22.61
N GLY A 168 4.06 -14.10 22.36
CA GLY A 168 2.98 -13.11 22.44
C GLY A 168 2.09 -13.03 21.20
N THR A 169 2.42 -13.76 20.12
CA THR A 169 1.57 -13.81 18.93
C THR A 169 0.34 -14.66 19.18
N ARG A 170 -0.84 -14.09 18.95
CA ARG A 170 -2.13 -14.72 19.26
C ARG A 170 -2.90 -15.17 18.04
N LEU A 171 -2.71 -14.51 16.90
CA LEU A 171 -3.45 -14.75 15.67
C LEU A 171 -2.57 -14.43 14.46
N LEU A 172 -2.72 -15.23 13.41
CA LEU A 172 -2.17 -14.95 12.09
C LEU A 172 -3.30 -14.63 11.12
N VAL A 173 -3.13 -13.62 10.27
CA VAL A 173 -4.13 -13.30 9.24
C VAL A 173 -3.46 -13.23 7.87
N ASN A 174 -3.99 -14.00 6.94
CA ASN A 174 -3.44 -14.16 5.61
C ASN A 174 -4.43 -13.63 4.55
N PHE A 175 -4.05 -12.54 3.87
CA PHE A 175 -4.81 -12.00 2.74
C PHE A 175 -4.14 -12.39 1.42
N ALA A 176 -4.75 -13.30 0.69
CA ALA A 176 -4.29 -13.77 -0.62
C ALA A 176 -2.77 -14.08 -0.62
N GLY A 177 -2.31 -14.82 0.40
CA GLY A 177 -0.90 -15.06 0.64
C GLY A 177 -0.28 -16.04 -0.35
N GLY A 178 0.84 -15.65 -0.93
CA GLY A 178 1.55 -16.49 -1.87
C GLY A 178 2.76 -15.82 -2.49
N LEU A 179 3.47 -16.59 -3.27
CA LEU A 179 4.58 -16.13 -4.10
C LEU A 179 4.47 -16.79 -5.48
N ARG A 180 4.26 -15.97 -6.51
CA ARG A 180 4.31 -16.40 -7.89
C ARG A 180 5.66 -16.04 -8.48
N GLN A 181 6.45 -17.04 -8.83
CA GLN A 181 7.74 -16.90 -9.49
C GLN A 181 7.56 -17.22 -10.98
N GLU A 182 7.54 -16.20 -11.83
CA GLU A 182 7.25 -16.36 -13.26
C GLU A 182 8.23 -17.30 -13.98
N ASN A 183 9.48 -17.35 -13.51
CA ASN A 183 10.51 -18.22 -14.07
C ASN A 183 10.41 -19.69 -13.60
N CYS A 184 9.44 -20.03 -12.75
CA CYS A 184 9.26 -21.37 -12.21
C CYS A 184 8.02 -22.01 -12.84
N THR A 185 8.20 -22.96 -13.73
CA THR A 185 7.11 -23.65 -14.46
C THR A 185 6.12 -24.36 -13.52
N SER A 186 6.55 -24.77 -12.33
CA SER A 186 5.76 -25.46 -11.31
C SER A 186 5.45 -24.57 -10.08
N TRP A 187 5.37 -23.25 -10.24
CA TRP A 187 5.19 -22.33 -9.12
C TRP A 187 3.94 -22.65 -8.25
N GLN A 188 2.86 -23.14 -8.87
CA GLN A 188 1.63 -23.50 -8.17
C GLN A 188 1.87 -24.67 -7.22
N ALA A 189 2.45 -25.75 -7.69
CA ALA A 189 2.79 -26.90 -6.86
C ALA A 189 3.79 -26.51 -5.75
N GLY A 190 4.81 -25.71 -6.11
CA GLY A 190 5.80 -25.23 -5.13
C GLY A 190 5.19 -24.36 -4.04
N LEU A 191 4.18 -23.53 -4.37
CA LEU A 191 3.44 -22.74 -3.39
C LEU A 191 2.59 -23.64 -2.47
N VAL A 192 1.84 -24.55 -3.04
CA VAL A 192 0.98 -25.50 -2.31
C VAL A 192 1.82 -26.37 -1.37
N ASP A 193 2.94 -26.90 -1.84
CA ASP A 193 3.85 -27.72 -1.03
C ASP A 193 4.48 -26.90 0.11
N ALA A 194 4.92 -25.67 -0.16
CA ALA A 194 5.49 -24.79 0.86
C ALA A 194 4.49 -24.49 1.98
N ILE A 195 3.25 -24.14 1.61
CA ILE A 195 2.19 -23.86 2.59
C ILE A 195 1.84 -25.11 3.38
N GLY A 196 1.76 -26.29 2.75
CA GLY A 196 1.58 -27.57 3.44
C GLY A 196 2.69 -27.85 4.46
N GLN A 197 3.95 -27.58 4.11
CA GLN A 197 5.08 -27.74 5.02
C GLN A 197 5.00 -26.78 6.22
N TYR A 198 4.53 -25.53 6.03
CA TYR A 198 4.31 -24.63 7.18
C TYR A 198 3.26 -25.18 8.13
N GLY A 199 2.22 -25.83 7.64
CA GLY A 199 1.17 -26.47 8.46
C GLY A 199 1.72 -27.52 9.44
N GLN A 200 2.83 -28.18 9.13
CA GLN A 200 3.44 -29.18 10.02
C GLN A 200 3.92 -28.58 11.36
N ALA A 201 4.36 -27.34 11.35
CA ALA A 201 4.90 -26.65 12.53
C ALA A 201 3.97 -25.57 13.09
N ALA A 202 3.05 -25.01 12.26
CA ALA A 202 2.15 -23.93 12.67
C ALA A 202 1.11 -24.44 13.68
N ARG A 203 1.01 -23.75 14.84
CA ARG A 203 0.07 -24.14 15.92
C ARG A 203 -0.84 -22.98 16.32
N LEU A 204 -0.57 -21.77 15.85
CA LEU A 204 -1.42 -20.61 16.10
C LEU A 204 -2.66 -20.66 15.20
N PRO A 205 -3.82 -20.16 15.70
CA PRO A 205 -4.97 -19.97 14.85
C PRO A 205 -4.64 -18.99 13.74
N SER A 206 -5.12 -19.28 12.53
CA SER A 206 -4.95 -18.39 11.38
C SER A 206 -6.26 -18.21 10.62
N LEU A 207 -6.45 -16.99 10.08
CA LEU A 207 -7.63 -16.61 9.30
C LEU A 207 -7.19 -16.22 7.89
N TRP A 208 -7.76 -16.86 6.88
CA TRP A 208 -7.32 -16.72 5.49
C TRP A 208 -8.42 -16.15 4.62
N PHE A 209 -8.08 -15.14 3.79
CA PHE A 209 -8.98 -14.50 2.85
C PHE A 209 -8.50 -14.72 1.42
N TYR A 210 -9.34 -15.37 0.59
CA TYR A 210 -9.09 -15.55 -0.84
C TYR A 210 -10.38 -15.36 -1.63
N GLY A 211 -10.28 -14.79 -2.83
CA GLY A 211 -11.39 -14.60 -3.74
C GLY A 211 -11.21 -15.33 -5.06
N ASP A 212 -12.33 -15.53 -5.76
CA ASP A 212 -12.36 -16.39 -6.94
C ASP A 212 -11.76 -15.72 -8.18
N ASN A 213 -11.78 -14.39 -8.28
CA ASN A 213 -11.17 -13.62 -9.37
C ASN A 213 -9.82 -13.00 -8.99
N ASP A 214 -9.05 -13.62 -8.08
CA ASP A 214 -7.69 -13.19 -7.77
C ASP A 214 -6.78 -13.37 -8.98
N SER A 215 -6.14 -12.29 -9.44
CA SER A 215 -5.30 -12.28 -10.65
C SER A 215 -3.95 -13.00 -10.49
N TYR A 216 -3.53 -13.27 -9.23
CA TYR A 216 -2.27 -13.94 -8.90
C TYR A 216 -2.45 -15.40 -8.53
N PHE A 217 -3.46 -15.73 -7.71
CA PHE A 217 -3.64 -17.05 -7.12
C PHE A 217 -5.03 -17.60 -7.43
N PRO A 218 -5.16 -18.46 -8.46
CA PRO A 218 -6.45 -19.02 -8.85
C PRO A 218 -7.02 -19.95 -7.76
N PRO A 219 -8.36 -20.14 -7.73
CA PRO A 219 -9.05 -20.90 -6.70
C PRO A 219 -8.52 -22.32 -6.46
N ALA A 220 -8.09 -23.02 -7.50
CA ALA A 220 -7.52 -24.36 -7.35
C ALA A 220 -6.25 -24.35 -6.48
N VAL A 221 -5.41 -23.32 -6.61
CA VAL A 221 -4.13 -23.23 -5.90
C VAL A 221 -4.35 -22.93 -4.41
N TRP A 222 -5.12 -21.89 -4.08
CA TRP A 222 -5.28 -21.53 -2.68
C TRP A 222 -6.19 -22.51 -1.90
N ARG A 223 -7.14 -23.19 -2.57
CA ARG A 223 -7.93 -24.26 -1.93
C ARG A 223 -7.07 -25.46 -1.58
N ASP A 224 -6.23 -25.91 -2.52
CA ASP A 224 -5.28 -27.01 -2.28
C ASP A 224 -4.24 -26.64 -1.20
N ALA A 225 -3.69 -25.42 -1.26
CA ALA A 225 -2.77 -24.93 -0.23
C ALA A 225 -3.40 -24.92 1.17
N HIS A 226 -4.61 -24.41 1.30
CA HIS A 226 -5.36 -24.44 2.58
C HIS A 226 -5.60 -25.86 3.06
N GLN A 227 -6.09 -26.74 2.17
CA GLN A 227 -6.36 -28.13 2.50
C GLN A 227 -5.10 -28.85 3.02
N ARG A 228 -3.96 -28.68 2.32
CA ARG A 228 -2.69 -29.28 2.75
C ARG A 228 -2.17 -28.72 4.05
N PHE A 229 -2.33 -27.41 4.27
CA PHE A 229 -1.96 -26.79 5.55
C PHE A 229 -2.73 -27.40 6.72
N VAL A 230 -4.05 -27.56 6.59
CA VAL A 230 -4.89 -28.14 7.63
C VAL A 230 -4.61 -29.65 7.81
N GLN A 231 -4.46 -30.40 6.71
CA GLN A 231 -4.10 -31.84 6.77
C GLN A 231 -2.74 -32.06 7.46
N ALA A 232 -1.82 -31.11 7.35
CA ALA A 232 -0.53 -31.17 8.04
C ALA A 232 -0.60 -30.81 9.53
N GLY A 233 -1.78 -30.40 10.04
CA GLY A 233 -2.01 -30.06 11.45
C GLY A 233 -2.07 -28.55 11.74
N GLY A 234 -1.95 -27.71 10.74
CA GLY A 234 -2.11 -26.26 10.89
C GLY A 234 -3.58 -25.88 11.15
N GLN A 235 -3.80 -24.84 11.95
CA GLN A 235 -5.12 -24.33 12.28
C GLN A 235 -5.45 -23.12 11.38
N ALA A 236 -6.37 -23.30 10.43
CA ALA A 236 -6.75 -22.24 9.49
C ALA A 236 -8.25 -22.23 9.21
N GLU A 237 -8.88 -21.08 9.45
CA GLU A 237 -10.21 -20.77 8.95
C GLU A 237 -10.08 -20.11 7.57
N LEU A 238 -10.80 -20.62 6.57
CA LEU A 238 -10.80 -20.06 5.21
C LEU A 238 -12.07 -19.26 4.96
N VAL A 239 -11.91 -17.98 4.66
CA VAL A 239 -12.95 -17.09 4.15
C VAL A 239 -12.78 -16.99 2.63
N ALA A 240 -13.46 -17.88 1.90
CA ALA A 240 -13.60 -17.79 0.45
C ALA A 240 -14.73 -16.79 0.13
N PHE A 241 -14.36 -15.54 -0.18
CA PHE A 241 -15.33 -14.44 -0.28
C PHE A 241 -15.91 -14.24 -1.70
N GLY A 242 -15.61 -15.14 -2.65
CA GLY A 242 -16.11 -15.05 -4.03
C GLY A 242 -15.39 -14.00 -4.87
N ASN A 243 -16.09 -13.46 -5.86
CA ASN A 243 -15.55 -12.37 -6.68
C ASN A 243 -15.56 -11.04 -5.94
N PHE A 244 -14.51 -10.23 -6.14
CA PHE A 244 -14.41 -8.90 -5.55
C PHE A 244 -13.90 -7.89 -6.59
N GLY A 245 -14.72 -6.91 -6.92
CA GLY A 245 -14.37 -5.88 -7.91
C GLY A 245 -13.79 -6.47 -9.19
N SER A 246 -12.77 -5.85 -9.73
CA SER A 246 -12.03 -6.36 -10.89
C SER A 246 -10.95 -7.39 -10.53
N ASP A 247 -10.55 -7.45 -9.25
CA ASP A 247 -9.47 -8.32 -8.77
C ASP A 247 -9.58 -8.53 -7.25
N ALA A 248 -9.85 -9.76 -6.84
CA ALA A 248 -9.95 -10.13 -5.43
C ALA A 248 -8.64 -9.95 -4.65
N HIS A 249 -7.49 -9.89 -5.33
CA HIS A 249 -6.20 -9.62 -4.71
C HIS A 249 -6.13 -8.26 -3.99
N LEU A 250 -7.01 -7.33 -4.37
CA LEU A 250 -7.07 -5.97 -3.83
C LEU A 250 -7.93 -5.83 -2.56
N LEU A 251 -8.54 -6.91 -2.04
CA LEU A 251 -9.47 -6.86 -0.91
C LEU A 251 -8.93 -6.07 0.28
N PHE A 252 -7.72 -6.38 0.76
CA PHE A 252 -7.16 -5.83 1.98
C PHE A 252 -6.96 -4.31 1.93
N GLY A 253 -6.49 -3.79 0.80
CA GLY A 253 -6.21 -2.36 0.61
C GLY A 253 -7.41 -1.52 0.19
N SER A 254 -8.56 -2.15 -0.06
CA SER A 254 -9.76 -1.50 -0.57
C SER A 254 -10.73 -1.08 0.55
N ARG A 255 -11.33 0.11 0.39
CA ARG A 255 -12.42 0.56 1.28
C ARG A 255 -13.62 -0.39 1.21
N ALA A 256 -13.96 -0.88 0.02
CA ALA A 256 -15.04 -1.84 -0.19
C ALA A 256 -14.74 -3.22 0.43
N GLY A 257 -13.47 -3.54 0.65
CA GLY A 257 -13.05 -4.76 1.33
C GLY A 257 -13.24 -4.73 2.84
N LEU A 258 -13.21 -3.54 3.48
CA LEU A 258 -13.36 -3.41 4.93
C LEU A 258 -14.59 -4.14 5.50
N PRO A 259 -15.81 -4.00 4.94
CA PRO A 259 -16.99 -4.71 5.44
C PRO A 259 -16.91 -6.23 5.33
N ILE A 260 -16.05 -6.75 4.44
CA ILE A 260 -15.87 -8.19 4.22
C ILE A 260 -14.88 -8.76 5.24
N TRP A 261 -13.70 -8.14 5.38
CA TRP A 261 -12.64 -8.73 6.17
C TRP A 261 -12.61 -8.27 7.63
N LEU A 262 -12.92 -6.99 7.92
CA LEU A 262 -12.73 -6.44 9.26
C LEU A 262 -13.58 -7.13 10.33
N PRO A 263 -14.89 -7.39 10.14
CA PRO A 263 -15.69 -8.10 11.14
C PRO A 263 -15.16 -9.50 11.46
N ARG A 264 -14.64 -10.22 10.44
CA ARG A 264 -14.07 -11.57 10.62
C ARG A 264 -12.75 -11.51 11.40
N VAL A 265 -11.89 -10.56 11.07
CA VAL A 265 -10.62 -10.36 11.80
C VAL A 265 -10.88 -9.97 13.25
N LEU A 266 -11.83 -9.05 13.51
CA LEU A 266 -12.18 -8.66 14.87
C LEU A 266 -12.75 -9.84 15.68
N ALA A 267 -13.62 -10.66 15.10
CA ALA A 267 -14.14 -11.84 15.77
C ALA A 267 -13.03 -12.86 16.10
N ALA A 268 -12.08 -13.07 15.18
CA ALA A 268 -10.94 -13.95 15.42
C ALA A 268 -9.98 -13.37 16.49
N MET A 269 -9.80 -12.05 16.52
CA MET A 269 -9.02 -11.37 17.57
C MET A 269 -9.67 -11.51 18.93
N GLU A 270 -10.99 -11.32 19.03
CA GLU A 270 -11.75 -11.51 20.25
C GLU A 270 -11.67 -12.94 20.77
N ALA A 271 -11.83 -13.94 19.88
CA ALA A 271 -11.65 -15.35 20.21
C ALA A 271 -10.22 -15.68 20.68
N ALA A 272 -9.22 -14.93 20.22
CA ALA A 272 -7.82 -15.02 20.65
C ALA A 272 -7.53 -14.22 21.96
N GLY A 273 -8.54 -13.65 22.61
CA GLY A 273 -8.43 -12.88 23.85
C GLY A 273 -7.83 -11.48 23.66
N LEU A 274 -7.94 -10.90 22.47
CA LEU A 274 -7.43 -9.59 22.14
C LEU A 274 -8.55 -8.53 22.17
N PRO A 275 -8.27 -7.27 22.59
CA PRO A 275 -9.29 -6.23 22.67
C PRO A 275 -9.75 -5.79 21.28
N VAL A 276 -11.07 -5.64 21.07
CA VAL A 276 -11.63 -5.26 19.76
C VAL A 276 -12.51 -4.01 19.81
N GLN A 277 -12.79 -3.50 21.03
CA GLN A 277 -13.63 -2.33 21.20
C GLN A 277 -12.91 -1.05 20.77
N VAL A 278 -13.67 -0.11 20.20
CA VAL A 278 -13.14 1.21 19.86
C VAL A 278 -12.83 1.97 21.14
N GLN A 279 -11.57 2.33 21.34
CA GLN A 279 -11.07 3.01 22.53
C GLN A 279 -10.73 4.48 22.27
N VAL A 280 -10.30 4.79 21.04
CA VAL A 280 -9.81 6.12 20.67
C VAL A 280 -10.60 6.65 19.49
N PRO A 281 -11.22 7.84 19.59
CA PRO A 281 -11.78 8.51 18.42
C PRO A 281 -10.63 8.95 17.49
N VAL A 282 -10.43 8.25 16.40
CA VAL A 282 -9.56 8.75 15.31
C VAL A 282 -10.42 9.65 14.44
N PRO A 283 -10.03 10.90 14.20
CA PRO A 283 -10.78 11.79 13.32
C PRO A 283 -10.99 11.15 11.96
N VAL A 284 -12.24 10.95 11.58
CA VAL A 284 -12.58 10.63 10.20
C VAL A 284 -12.30 11.91 9.41
N PRO A 285 -11.57 11.88 8.29
CA PRO A 285 -11.51 13.04 7.41
C PRO A 285 -12.94 13.41 7.00
N VAL A 286 -13.50 14.43 7.62
CA VAL A 286 -14.81 14.95 7.23
C VAL A 286 -14.62 15.60 5.86
N PRO A 287 -15.44 15.28 4.86
CA PRO A 287 -15.51 16.12 3.67
C PRO A 287 -15.86 17.53 4.16
N VAL A 288 -14.96 18.50 3.99
CA VAL A 288 -15.23 19.88 4.39
C VAL A 288 -16.38 20.36 3.51
N GLN A 289 -17.60 20.38 4.06
CA GLN A 289 -18.71 21.08 3.47
C GLN A 289 -18.37 22.57 3.49
N GLY A 290 -18.33 23.19 2.31
CA GLY A 290 -18.06 24.61 2.18
C GLY A 290 -19.19 25.38 2.86
N GLN A 291 -18.87 26.06 3.96
CA GLN A 291 -19.71 27.17 4.43
C GLN A 291 -19.37 28.39 3.58
N GLY A 292 -20.36 28.82 2.82
CA GLY A 292 -20.32 30.06 2.06
C GLY A 292 -20.60 31.27 2.96
N GLN A 293 -20.20 32.38 2.39
CA GLN A 293 -20.56 33.79 2.69
C GLN A 293 -19.63 34.57 3.61
N GLY A 294 -18.99 35.51 2.99
CA GLY A 294 -18.38 36.69 3.58
C GLY A 294 -17.94 37.63 2.48
N GLN A 295 -18.79 38.62 2.19
CA GLN A 295 -18.53 39.74 1.28
C GLN A 295 -17.40 40.61 1.85
N GLY A 296 -16.46 41.02 1.00
CA GLY A 296 -15.48 42.04 1.32
C GLY A 296 -14.89 42.64 0.05
N GLN A 297 -15.35 43.85 -0.32
CA GLN A 297 -14.81 44.67 -1.39
C GLN A 297 -13.44 45.23 -1.00
N GLY A 298 -12.49 45.23 -1.92
CA GLY A 298 -11.22 45.94 -1.76
C GLY A 298 -10.52 46.07 -3.10
N GLN A 299 -10.59 47.28 -3.68
CA GLN A 299 -9.88 47.70 -4.90
C GLN A 299 -8.39 47.93 -4.59
N GLY A 300 -7.51 47.51 -5.48
CA GLY A 300 -6.09 47.85 -5.44
C GLY A 300 -5.41 47.55 -6.78
N GLN A 301 -5.16 48.58 -7.57
CA GLN A 301 -4.38 48.52 -8.80
C GLN A 301 -2.87 48.38 -8.48
N GLY A 302 -2.15 47.58 -9.24
CA GLY A 302 -0.70 47.55 -9.23
C GLY A 302 -0.14 46.77 -10.40
N GLN A 303 0.39 47.50 -11.37
CA GLN A 303 1.16 46.95 -12.51
C GLN A 303 2.55 46.46 -12.08
N GLY A 304 3.00 45.31 -12.60
CA GLY A 304 4.37 44.85 -12.44
C GLY A 304 4.67 43.65 -13.32
N GLN A 305 5.66 43.86 -14.18
CA GLN A 305 6.13 42.98 -15.25
C GLN A 305 6.69 41.65 -14.77
N GLY A 306 6.44 40.65 -15.57
CA GLY A 306 7.06 39.38 -15.86
C GLY A 306 8.26 38.85 -15.09
N GLN A 307 8.06 37.63 -14.58
CA GLN A 307 9.09 36.59 -14.55
C GLN A 307 8.37 35.25 -14.51
N LEU A 308 8.66 34.38 -15.50
CA LEU A 308 8.21 33.01 -15.54
C LEU A 308 8.85 32.24 -14.38
N SER A 309 8.16 32.15 -13.27
CA SER A 309 8.49 31.27 -12.17
C SER A 309 7.59 30.05 -12.29
N LEU A 310 8.15 28.89 -12.59
CA LEU A 310 7.54 27.58 -12.42
C LEU A 310 7.37 27.32 -10.91
N ALA A 311 6.43 28.03 -10.29
CA ALA A 311 6.02 27.79 -8.93
C ALA A 311 5.21 26.48 -8.89
N GLY A 312 5.60 25.59 -7.99
CA GLY A 312 4.99 24.31 -7.74
C GLY A 312 3.48 24.45 -7.55
N ALA A 313 2.71 23.75 -8.40
CA ALA A 313 1.28 23.61 -8.22
C ALA A 313 1.04 22.90 -6.88
N ASP A 314 0.44 23.63 -5.98
CA ASP A 314 0.00 23.13 -4.68
C ASP A 314 -1.04 22.02 -4.91
N ALA A 315 -0.67 20.79 -4.58
CA ALA A 315 -1.52 19.61 -4.80
C ALA A 315 -2.77 19.59 -3.88
N SER A 316 -3.00 20.63 -3.13
CA SER A 316 -4.18 20.84 -2.28
C SER A 316 -5.31 21.62 -2.98
N ALA A 317 -5.08 22.16 -4.17
CA ALA A 317 -6.14 22.79 -4.94
C ALA A 317 -7.16 21.72 -5.36
N ARG A 318 -8.31 21.68 -4.70
CA ARG A 318 -9.46 20.90 -5.11
C ARG A 318 -9.89 21.41 -6.48
N THR A 319 -9.69 20.57 -7.48
CA THR A 319 -10.19 20.86 -8.82
C THR A 319 -11.72 20.81 -8.76
N SER A 320 -12.37 21.95 -8.92
CA SER A 320 -13.84 22.05 -8.92
C SER A 320 -14.42 21.30 -10.12
N PRO A 321 -15.59 20.67 -10.00
CA PRO A 321 -16.29 20.09 -11.14
C PRO A 321 -16.44 21.12 -12.26
N SER A 322 -16.09 20.73 -13.49
CA SER A 322 -16.14 21.64 -14.65
C SER A 322 -17.50 21.72 -15.33
N GLY A 323 -18.37 20.75 -15.06
CA GLY A 323 -19.65 20.60 -15.79
C GLY A 323 -19.49 20.12 -17.25
N PHE A 324 -18.29 19.76 -17.68
CA PHE A 324 -17.98 19.32 -19.05
C PHE A 324 -18.75 18.06 -19.47
N ALA A 325 -18.84 17.08 -18.60
CA ALA A 325 -19.54 15.82 -18.83
C ALA A 325 -19.96 15.18 -17.49
N ALA A 326 -20.94 14.28 -17.53
CA ALA A 326 -21.18 13.38 -16.42
C ALA A 326 -20.01 12.42 -16.25
N LEU A 327 -19.68 12.04 -15.01
CA LEU A 327 -18.53 11.18 -14.72
C LEU A 327 -18.58 9.84 -15.47
N ALA A 328 -19.76 9.24 -15.61
CA ALA A 328 -19.97 7.98 -16.31
C ALA A 328 -20.09 8.11 -17.84
N ASP A 329 -20.07 9.33 -18.38
CA ASP A 329 -20.21 9.56 -19.82
C ASP A 329 -18.87 9.38 -20.54
N ILE A 330 -18.57 8.13 -20.89
CA ILE A 330 -17.32 7.73 -21.57
C ILE A 330 -17.25 8.31 -23.00
N SER A 331 -18.38 8.66 -23.62
CA SER A 331 -18.42 9.23 -24.98
C SER A 331 -17.74 10.59 -25.06
N ARG A 332 -17.74 11.33 -23.96
CA ARG A 332 -17.11 12.66 -23.85
C ARG A 332 -15.64 12.63 -23.47
N LEU A 333 -15.08 11.44 -23.19
CA LEU A 333 -13.67 11.32 -22.82
C LEU A 333 -12.78 11.66 -24.04
N PRO A 334 -11.85 12.63 -23.93
CA PRO A 334 -11.03 13.09 -25.05
C PRO A 334 -9.87 12.13 -25.34
N VAL A 335 -10.18 10.88 -25.67
CA VAL A 335 -9.23 9.81 -26.02
C VAL A 335 -9.57 9.20 -27.38
N LYS A 336 -8.56 8.60 -28.04
CA LYS A 336 -8.68 8.11 -29.40
C LYS A 336 -8.87 6.59 -29.52
N THR A 337 -8.63 5.83 -28.45
CA THR A 337 -8.59 4.36 -28.49
C THR A 337 -9.59 3.73 -27.53
N ASP A 338 -10.09 2.54 -27.87
CA ASP A 338 -10.94 1.75 -26.96
C ASP A 338 -10.18 1.31 -25.71
N ARG A 339 -8.89 1.02 -25.83
CA ARG A 339 -8.03 0.75 -24.67
C ARG A 339 -8.05 1.88 -23.64
N ALA A 340 -8.09 3.12 -24.10
CA ALA A 340 -8.19 4.27 -23.19
C ALA A 340 -9.58 4.36 -22.52
N ARG A 341 -10.64 4.04 -23.26
CA ARG A 341 -12.01 3.96 -22.72
C ARG A 341 -12.16 2.82 -21.71
N ASP A 342 -11.54 1.67 -21.97
CA ASP A 342 -11.52 0.56 -21.02
C ASP A 342 -10.70 0.90 -19.77
N GLY A 343 -9.58 1.60 -19.94
CA GLY A 343 -8.81 2.14 -18.83
C GLY A 343 -9.62 3.10 -17.96
N TYR A 344 -10.48 3.94 -18.57
CA TYR A 344 -11.37 4.82 -17.84
C TYR A 344 -12.49 4.05 -17.13
N ARG A 345 -13.08 3.03 -17.74
CA ARG A 345 -14.06 2.11 -17.07
C ARG A 345 -13.45 1.45 -15.84
N SER A 346 -12.24 0.93 -15.97
CA SER A 346 -11.51 0.34 -14.84
C SER A 346 -11.23 1.37 -13.74
N TRP A 347 -10.87 2.60 -14.12
CA TRP A 347 -10.68 3.70 -13.18
C TRP A 347 -11.99 4.12 -12.49
N LEU A 348 -13.13 4.12 -13.18
CA LEU A 348 -14.44 4.39 -12.59
C LEU A 348 -14.85 3.37 -11.53
N ALA A 349 -14.38 2.14 -11.65
CA ALA A 349 -14.62 1.06 -10.68
C ALA A 349 -13.64 1.11 -9.49
N ALA A 350 -12.59 1.93 -9.55
CA ALA A 350 -11.60 2.03 -8.48
C ALA A 350 -12.08 2.93 -7.34
N ASP A 351 -11.57 2.69 -6.13
CA ASP A 351 -11.88 3.51 -4.96
C ASP A 351 -11.23 4.90 -5.02
N THR A 352 -11.87 5.88 -4.38
CA THR A 352 -11.28 7.19 -4.11
C THR A 352 -10.23 7.11 -2.97
N PRO A 353 -9.18 7.95 -2.94
CA PRO A 353 -8.91 9.02 -3.91
C PRO A 353 -8.38 8.47 -5.24
N ARG A 354 -8.87 9.01 -6.35
CA ARG A 354 -8.51 8.57 -7.69
C ARG A 354 -8.42 9.74 -8.68
N ALA A 355 -7.56 9.60 -9.70
CA ALA A 355 -7.43 10.59 -10.75
C ALA A 355 -7.21 9.95 -12.12
N PHE A 356 -7.74 10.57 -13.16
CA PHE A 356 -7.56 10.22 -14.56
C PHE A 356 -7.06 11.42 -15.34
N ALA A 357 -5.95 11.29 -16.05
CA ALA A 357 -5.34 12.35 -16.84
C ALA A 357 -5.29 11.97 -18.32
N VAL A 358 -5.44 12.96 -19.19
CA VAL A 358 -5.43 12.78 -20.64
C VAL A 358 -4.57 13.84 -21.30
N HIS A 359 -3.93 13.49 -22.40
CA HIS A 359 -3.26 14.40 -23.33
C HIS A 359 -4.18 14.61 -24.55
N SER A 360 -4.74 15.81 -24.69
CA SER A 360 -5.78 16.11 -25.70
C SER A 360 -5.34 15.84 -27.14
N ALA A 361 -4.10 16.20 -27.49
CA ALA A 361 -3.61 16.05 -28.85
C ALA A 361 -3.31 14.59 -29.24
N THR A 362 -2.69 13.80 -28.37
CA THR A 362 -2.29 12.41 -28.66
C THR A 362 -3.36 11.39 -28.29
N GLY A 363 -4.23 11.71 -27.32
CA GLY A 363 -5.17 10.77 -26.71
C GLY A 363 -4.50 9.80 -25.73
N ALA A 364 -3.21 10.02 -25.40
CA ALA A 364 -2.55 9.29 -24.35
C ALA A 364 -3.19 9.58 -23.00
N TRP A 365 -3.14 8.61 -22.09
CA TRP A 365 -3.79 8.72 -20.80
C TRP A 365 -2.97 8.08 -19.68
N GLY A 366 -3.33 8.40 -18.46
CA GLY A 366 -2.80 7.79 -17.26
C GLY A 366 -3.78 7.89 -16.12
N SER A 367 -3.84 6.87 -15.31
CA SER A 367 -4.72 6.80 -14.15
C SER A 367 -3.94 6.45 -12.89
N ALA A 368 -4.51 6.80 -11.76
CA ALA A 368 -4.03 6.37 -10.45
C ALA A 368 -5.20 6.38 -9.47
N TRP A 369 -5.18 5.48 -8.52
CA TRP A 369 -6.15 5.40 -7.43
C TRP A 369 -5.48 4.87 -6.16
N GLY A 370 -6.13 5.11 -5.02
CA GLY A 370 -5.60 4.78 -3.71
C GLY A 370 -4.23 5.40 -3.42
N GLY A 371 -3.73 5.23 -2.20
CA GLY A 371 -2.43 5.77 -1.78
C GLY A 371 -2.35 7.29 -1.85
N GLU A 372 -1.12 7.81 -1.77
CA GLU A 372 -0.89 9.25 -1.78
C GLU A 372 -0.77 9.82 -3.19
N GLN A 373 -1.20 11.06 -3.33
CA GLN A 373 -1.07 11.89 -4.54
C GLN A 373 -1.57 11.22 -5.84
N PRO A 374 -2.79 10.70 -5.91
CA PRO A 374 -3.31 10.07 -7.12
C PRO A 374 -3.31 11.04 -8.32
N LEU A 375 -3.51 12.35 -8.09
CA LEU A 375 -3.45 13.37 -9.12
C LEU A 375 -2.07 13.44 -9.77
N ALA A 376 -1.02 13.57 -8.94
CA ALA A 376 0.36 13.64 -9.43
C ALA A 376 0.77 12.34 -10.15
N ARG A 377 0.37 11.18 -9.62
CA ARG A 377 0.64 9.87 -10.24
C ARG A 377 -0.07 9.71 -11.57
N ALA A 378 -1.34 10.10 -11.67
CA ALA A 378 -2.09 10.04 -12.93
C ALA A 378 -1.46 10.94 -14.01
N LEU A 379 -1.09 12.17 -13.63
CA LEU A 379 -0.38 13.09 -14.54
C LEU A 379 0.97 12.52 -14.98
N ALA A 380 1.76 11.98 -14.07
CA ALA A 380 3.05 11.37 -14.39
C ALA A 380 2.91 10.13 -15.28
N ASN A 381 1.90 9.28 -15.04
CA ASN A 381 1.60 8.11 -15.85
C ASN A 381 1.21 8.53 -17.27
N CYS A 382 0.35 9.53 -17.40
CA CYS A 382 -0.07 10.07 -18.68
C CYS A 382 1.10 10.72 -19.42
N ALA A 383 1.91 11.55 -18.76
CA ALA A 383 3.03 12.23 -19.38
C ALA A 383 4.10 11.26 -19.92
N ARG A 384 4.35 10.14 -19.22
CA ARG A 384 5.23 9.06 -19.74
C ARG A 384 4.70 8.45 -21.03
N ASN A 385 3.37 8.28 -21.13
CA ASN A 385 2.73 7.71 -22.32
C ASN A 385 2.62 8.72 -23.48
N ALA A 386 2.53 10.02 -23.16
CA ALA A 386 2.36 11.10 -24.13
C ALA A 386 3.70 11.68 -24.63
N GLY A 387 4.78 11.55 -23.85
CA GLY A 387 6.03 12.27 -24.06
C GLY A 387 5.95 13.78 -23.77
N SER A 388 4.85 14.26 -23.19
CA SER A 388 4.54 15.67 -22.92
C SER A 388 3.53 15.82 -21.77
N PRO A 389 3.41 17.01 -21.15
CA PRO A 389 2.50 17.23 -20.02
C PRO A 389 1.04 16.92 -20.34
N CYS A 390 0.35 16.26 -19.43
CA CYS A 390 -1.08 15.95 -19.52
C CYS A 390 -1.91 16.84 -18.59
N ARG A 391 -3.25 16.80 -18.77
CA ARG A 391 -4.22 17.49 -17.91
C ARG A 391 -5.13 16.48 -17.22
N LEU A 392 -5.59 16.81 -16.03
CA LEU A 392 -6.58 16.00 -15.32
C LEU A 392 -7.92 16.05 -16.09
N TYR A 393 -8.50 14.89 -16.33
CA TYR A 393 -9.84 14.75 -16.87
C TYR A 393 -10.87 14.59 -15.74
N ALA A 394 -10.61 13.70 -14.81
CA ALA A 394 -11.48 13.44 -13.67
C ALA A 394 -10.68 13.20 -12.39
N VAL A 395 -11.27 13.62 -11.28
CA VAL A 395 -10.73 13.44 -9.92
C VAL A 395 -11.88 12.98 -9.03
N ASP A 396 -11.66 11.89 -8.31
CA ASP A 396 -12.65 11.25 -7.46
C ASP A 396 -13.99 11.03 -8.22
N ASP A 397 -15.04 11.71 -7.82
CA ASP A 397 -16.36 11.57 -8.38
C ASP A 397 -16.77 12.76 -9.31
N SER A 398 -15.79 13.49 -9.83
CA SER A 398 -16.03 14.70 -10.61
C SER A 398 -15.17 14.80 -11.87
N VAL A 399 -15.78 15.19 -12.98
CA VAL A 399 -15.05 15.63 -14.17
C VAL A 399 -14.56 17.07 -13.95
N VAL A 400 -13.25 17.26 -14.09
CA VAL A 400 -12.56 18.55 -13.87
C VAL A 400 -11.97 19.10 -15.18
N TRP A 401 -12.21 18.40 -16.29
CA TRP A 401 -11.77 18.80 -17.63
C TRP A 401 -12.52 20.04 -18.10
N ALA A 402 -11.77 21.08 -18.48
CA ALA A 402 -12.31 22.22 -19.22
C ALA A 402 -11.87 22.07 -20.69
N ALA A 403 -12.81 22.10 -21.62
CA ALA A 403 -12.50 22.23 -23.03
C ALA A 403 -11.81 23.59 -23.27
N GLU A 404 -10.79 23.60 -24.14
CA GLU A 404 -10.14 24.83 -24.60
C GLU A 404 -11.04 25.56 -25.57
#